data_aabc63931ce6d9c81519cc13baf375e8
#
_entry.id   aabc63931ce6d9c81519cc13baf375e8
#
_cell.length_a   1.000
_cell.length_b   1.000
_cell.length_c   1.000
_cell.angle_alpha   90.00
_cell.angle_beta   90.00
_cell.angle_gamma   90.00
#
_symmetry.space_group_name_H-M   'P 1'
#
loop_
_entity.id
_entity.type
_entity.pdbx_description
1 polymer ?
#
loop_
_entity_poly.entity_id
_entity_poly.type
_entity_poly.pdbx_seq_one_letter_code
_entity_poly.pdbx_strand_id
1 'polypeptide(L)'
;MAPWWFLHRAHQPFQHPNTPNIPSDTTLSDATITPTVGDFIDHLGLTFYWSKEHRTAQQLDQLRTIGDGLADEALVAMQLGASDDPMKQLNQPNQPIPVQALHKQLTSVPSWVDWDQIKRGQEVFVRYAGGSGLTLLHCSLVGGFGAPKINKVLGSTGYLSRSCHTTYVRLFETLQMIVDCTETDGLLPTTGVGWQACVRVRMLHAKVRKHLLAMEKWQRKEWGVPINQEDMGATLLSFQIIVLECLDYMNFNLSLQEQHDYTALWRLIGYYSGVEEQYNPCSSYSYSRATLESITRHIVTPDDTSSQMSNHMLRAVANKPPLHLSYESGAQLSRMLLGDVGADRLKLPKEHWWWHVFHGMHFMLLRWVANMTRMPLVGRGMMETQRMVLRRAAKTFQGGKRTKYFLKHPPDDRHFEDLGVDDGTAGGAGGPPNQKGRGITGNALFLMCGKGKGMHVAMFVLLVGLLWKMWAWVLS
;
A
#
# COMPACT_ATOMS: atom_id res chain seq x y z
N MET A 1 -29.58 -20.35 -2.09
CA MET A 1 -30.16 -19.07 -1.64
C MET A 1 -29.19 -18.49 -0.60
N ALA A 2 -28.34 -17.56 -1.00
CA ALA A 2 -27.47 -16.83 -0.05
C ALA A 2 -28.33 -15.85 0.73
N PRO A 3 -28.09 -15.64 2.03
CA PRO A 3 -28.86 -14.70 2.83
C PRO A 3 -28.69 -13.28 2.29
N TRP A 4 -29.76 -12.64 1.93
CA TRP A 4 -29.88 -11.34 1.28
C TRP A 4 -29.19 -10.17 1.99
N TRP A 5 -28.86 -10.29 3.25
CA TRP A 5 -28.21 -9.25 4.06
C TRP A 5 -26.69 -9.14 3.85
N PHE A 6 -26.04 -10.11 3.15
CA PHE A 6 -24.62 -10.03 2.74
C PHE A 6 -24.40 -9.27 1.42
N LEU A 7 -25.47 -9.03 0.63
CA LEU A 7 -25.34 -8.55 -0.75
C LEU A 7 -25.81 -7.10 -0.96
N HIS A 8 -26.38 -6.43 0.04
CA HIS A 8 -26.92 -5.09 -0.10
C HIS A 8 -26.30 -4.06 0.87
N ARG A 9 -24.99 -3.83 0.81
CA ARG A 9 -24.49 -2.47 0.65
C ARG A 9 -23.95 -2.36 -0.78
N ALA A 10 -24.83 -2.36 -1.77
CA ALA A 10 -24.60 -1.60 -2.98
C ALA A 10 -24.14 -0.23 -2.48
N HIS A 11 -23.00 0.25 -2.95
CA HIS A 11 -22.45 1.55 -2.61
C HIS A 11 -23.55 2.59 -2.68
N GLN A 12 -24.23 2.86 -1.54
CA GLN A 12 -25.00 4.09 -1.46
C GLN A 12 -23.95 5.20 -1.56
N PRO A 13 -24.09 6.13 -2.51
CA PRO A 13 -23.19 7.27 -2.58
C PRO A 13 -23.14 7.87 -1.18
N PHE A 14 -21.95 7.99 -0.60
CA PHE A 14 -21.80 8.52 0.74
C PHE A 14 -22.38 9.92 0.74
N GLN A 15 -23.58 10.06 1.29
CA GLN A 15 -24.21 11.37 1.46
C GLN A 15 -23.45 12.06 2.57
N HIS A 16 -22.66 13.04 2.20
CA HIS A 16 -22.16 14.03 3.15
C HIS A 16 -23.39 14.60 3.88
N PRO A 17 -23.42 14.77 5.22
CA PRO A 17 -24.58 15.28 5.95
C PRO A 17 -25.07 16.66 5.46
N ASN A 18 -24.36 17.32 4.57
CA ASN A 18 -24.68 18.61 3.94
C ASN A 18 -24.84 18.53 2.42
N THR A 19 -25.08 17.36 1.82
CA THR A 19 -25.34 17.27 0.39
C THR A 19 -26.76 17.79 0.10
N PRO A 20 -26.92 18.83 -0.76
CA PRO A 20 -28.26 19.26 -1.17
C PRO A 20 -28.93 18.11 -1.95
N ASN A 21 -30.24 17.94 -1.78
CA ASN A 21 -31.05 17.07 -2.63
C ASN A 21 -31.00 17.61 -4.07
N ILE A 22 -30.06 17.10 -4.89
CA ILE A 22 -29.92 17.46 -6.28
C ILE A 22 -30.63 16.39 -7.12
N PRO A 23 -31.46 16.77 -8.11
CA PRO A 23 -32.13 15.83 -8.97
C PRO A 23 -31.11 14.99 -9.77
N SER A 24 -31.39 13.69 -9.92
CA SER A 24 -30.54 12.65 -10.50
C SER A 24 -30.35 12.69 -12.02
N ASP A 25 -30.53 13.83 -12.69
CA ASP A 25 -30.60 13.89 -14.14
C ASP A 25 -29.27 14.03 -14.90
N THR A 26 -28.14 14.21 -14.19
CA THR A 26 -26.82 14.32 -14.85
C THR A 26 -25.79 13.37 -14.23
N THR A 27 -25.86 12.10 -14.59
CA THR A 27 -24.78 11.15 -14.29
C THR A 27 -23.65 11.32 -15.29
N LEU A 28 -22.46 11.74 -14.85
CA LEU A 28 -21.28 11.88 -15.70
C LEU A 28 -20.42 10.63 -15.63
N SER A 29 -20.54 9.75 -16.63
CA SER A 29 -19.67 8.58 -16.81
C SER A 29 -18.46 8.87 -17.72
N ASP A 30 -18.57 9.89 -18.59
CA ASP A 30 -17.49 10.26 -19.52
C ASP A 30 -16.39 11.06 -18.80
N ALA A 31 -15.19 10.47 -18.73
CA ALA A 31 -14.03 11.07 -18.07
C ALA A 31 -13.46 12.29 -18.78
N THR A 32 -13.85 12.57 -20.04
CA THR A 32 -13.42 13.74 -20.80
C THR A 32 -14.16 15.01 -20.38
N ILE A 33 -15.35 14.87 -19.77
CA ILE A 33 -16.14 15.99 -19.30
C ILE A 33 -15.58 16.47 -17.95
N THR A 34 -15.27 17.76 -17.85
CA THR A 34 -14.84 18.37 -16.58
C THR A 34 -16.03 18.54 -15.64
N PRO A 35 -16.05 17.87 -14.47
CA PRO A 35 -17.16 17.99 -13.54
C PRO A 35 -17.22 19.36 -12.87
N THR A 36 -18.43 19.74 -12.48
CA THR A 36 -18.70 20.89 -11.61
C THR A 36 -19.20 20.44 -10.24
N VAL A 37 -19.09 21.30 -9.23
CA VAL A 37 -19.57 20.99 -7.87
C VAL A 37 -21.05 20.64 -7.88
N GLY A 38 -21.37 19.46 -7.39
CA GLY A 38 -22.73 18.90 -7.33
C GLY A 38 -23.01 17.84 -8.39
N ASP A 39 -22.16 17.67 -9.41
CA ASP A 39 -22.33 16.63 -10.40
C ASP A 39 -22.19 15.23 -9.78
N PHE A 40 -23.05 14.32 -10.18
CA PHE A 40 -22.99 12.91 -9.79
C PHE A 40 -22.09 12.16 -10.79
N ILE A 41 -21.08 11.51 -10.24
CA ILE A 41 -20.07 10.76 -11.01
C ILE A 41 -20.30 9.28 -10.84
N ASP A 42 -20.30 8.53 -11.94
CA ASP A 42 -20.19 7.07 -11.98
C ASP A 42 -18.98 6.70 -12.85
N HIS A 43 -17.91 6.26 -12.23
CA HIS A 43 -16.67 5.91 -12.92
C HIS A 43 -16.01 4.69 -12.30
N LEU A 44 -15.71 3.67 -13.11
CA LEU A 44 -15.13 2.38 -12.71
C LEU A 44 -15.86 1.68 -11.56
N GLY A 45 -17.17 1.90 -11.44
CA GLY A 45 -18.00 1.32 -10.38
C GLY A 45 -17.95 2.10 -9.05
N LEU A 46 -17.28 3.25 -9.03
CA LEU A 46 -17.35 4.21 -7.93
C LEU A 46 -18.36 5.29 -8.26
N THR A 47 -19.23 5.59 -7.29
CA THR A 47 -20.23 6.65 -7.41
C THR A 47 -20.05 7.68 -6.31
N PHE A 48 -20.00 8.97 -6.66
CA PHE A 48 -19.78 10.06 -5.72
C PHE A 48 -20.28 11.40 -6.30
N TYR A 49 -20.44 12.40 -5.41
CA TYR A 49 -20.73 13.76 -5.82
C TYR A 49 -19.46 14.59 -5.89
N TRP A 50 -19.25 15.31 -6.99
CA TRP A 50 -18.11 16.20 -7.17
C TRP A 50 -18.22 17.39 -6.19
N SER A 51 -17.23 17.59 -5.37
CA SER A 51 -17.14 18.66 -4.38
C SER A 51 -16.01 19.64 -4.72
N LYS A 52 -15.94 20.75 -3.99
CA LYS A 52 -14.83 21.72 -4.10
C LYS A 52 -13.47 21.16 -3.67
N GLU A 53 -13.43 20.03 -2.97
CA GLU A 53 -12.21 19.36 -2.53
C GLU A 53 -11.60 18.48 -3.63
N HIS A 54 -12.37 18.16 -4.68
CA HIS A 54 -11.87 17.39 -5.81
C HIS A 54 -10.89 18.22 -6.65
N ARG A 55 -9.94 17.51 -7.25
CA ARG A 55 -8.94 18.07 -8.16
C ARG A 55 -9.32 17.79 -9.61
N THR A 56 -9.21 18.81 -10.45
CA THR A 56 -9.40 18.66 -11.90
C THR A 56 -8.22 17.89 -12.53
N ALA A 57 -8.41 17.36 -13.73
CA ALA A 57 -7.35 16.73 -14.52
C ALA A 57 -6.12 17.66 -14.66
N GLN A 58 -6.35 18.95 -14.94
CA GLN A 58 -5.28 19.93 -15.06
C GLN A 58 -4.47 20.11 -13.77
N GLN A 59 -5.14 20.15 -12.62
CA GLN A 59 -4.45 20.25 -11.32
C GLN A 59 -3.61 19.00 -11.02
N LEU A 60 -4.11 17.81 -11.36
CA LEU A 60 -3.34 16.58 -11.22
C LEU A 60 -2.14 16.55 -12.18
N ASP A 61 -2.33 16.94 -13.43
CA ASP A 61 -1.24 17.02 -14.43
C ASP A 61 -0.14 18.03 -14.02
N GLN A 62 -0.51 19.16 -13.38
CA GLN A 62 0.48 20.09 -12.82
C GLN A 62 1.35 19.41 -11.77
N LEU A 63 0.78 18.60 -10.86
CA LEU A 63 1.54 17.87 -9.85
C LEU A 63 2.51 16.84 -10.45
N ARG A 64 2.22 16.35 -11.66
CA ARG A 64 3.10 15.44 -12.39
C ARG A 64 4.37 16.09 -12.90
N THR A 65 4.42 17.42 -12.95
CA THR A 65 5.62 18.17 -13.34
C THR A 65 6.57 18.48 -12.18
N ILE A 66 6.15 18.21 -10.95
CA ILE A 66 6.84 18.59 -9.70
C ILE A 66 7.42 17.34 -9.04
N GLY A 67 8.74 17.29 -8.87
CA GLY A 67 9.46 16.25 -8.11
C GLY A 67 9.60 16.61 -6.63
N ASP A 68 10.63 16.07 -5.99
CA ASP A 68 11.06 16.42 -4.63
C ASP A 68 12.38 17.19 -4.71
N GLY A 69 12.29 18.52 -4.90
CA GLY A 69 13.44 19.38 -5.11
C GLY A 69 14.48 19.31 -3.99
N LEU A 70 14.04 19.27 -2.73
CA LEU A 70 14.95 19.18 -1.58
C LEU A 70 15.78 17.89 -1.60
N ALA A 71 15.16 16.75 -1.87
CA ALA A 71 15.89 15.49 -1.93
C ALA A 71 16.77 15.39 -3.19
N ASP A 72 16.33 15.92 -4.32
CA ASP A 72 17.08 15.91 -5.57
C ASP A 72 18.36 16.77 -5.47
N GLU A 73 18.26 17.98 -4.95
CA GLU A 73 19.41 18.88 -4.70
C GLU A 73 20.37 18.30 -3.67
N ALA A 74 19.83 17.75 -2.56
CA ALA A 74 20.64 17.10 -1.54
C ALA A 74 21.38 15.87 -2.11
N LEU A 75 20.72 15.06 -2.95
CA LEU A 75 21.34 13.90 -3.59
C LEU A 75 22.53 14.30 -4.47
N VAL A 76 22.41 15.39 -5.22
CA VAL A 76 23.51 15.90 -6.05
C VAL A 76 24.68 16.37 -5.16
N ALA A 77 24.37 17.12 -4.11
CA ALA A 77 25.40 17.66 -3.20
C ALA A 77 26.11 16.57 -2.38
N MET A 78 25.38 15.48 -2.01
CA MET A 78 25.94 14.36 -1.25
C MET A 78 26.85 13.46 -2.10
N GLN A 79 26.72 13.45 -3.42
CA GLN A 79 27.45 12.54 -4.35
C GLN A 79 27.35 11.06 -3.94
N LEU A 80 26.17 10.64 -3.45
CA LEU A 80 25.95 9.26 -2.96
C LEU A 80 26.10 8.22 -4.06
N GLY A 81 26.93 7.21 -3.81
CA GLY A 81 26.95 5.97 -4.57
C GLY A 81 25.66 5.14 -4.41
N ALA A 82 25.53 4.10 -5.23
CA ALA A 82 24.32 3.25 -5.25
C ALA A 82 24.00 2.63 -3.86
N SER A 83 25.04 2.21 -3.13
CA SER A 83 24.93 1.49 -1.84
C SER A 83 25.18 2.37 -0.61
N ASP A 84 25.39 3.68 -0.79
CA ASP A 84 25.67 4.56 0.34
C ASP A 84 24.41 4.85 1.16
N ASP A 85 24.54 4.77 2.48
CA ASP A 85 23.46 5.12 3.40
C ASP A 85 23.37 6.65 3.57
N PRO A 86 22.30 7.31 3.10
CA PRO A 86 22.14 8.75 3.21
C PRO A 86 22.18 9.25 4.66
N MET A 87 21.77 8.41 5.61
CA MET A 87 21.77 8.77 7.03
C MET A 87 23.16 9.08 7.58
N LYS A 88 24.20 8.41 7.03
CA LYS A 88 25.58 8.67 7.47
C LYS A 88 26.03 10.06 7.08
N GLN A 89 25.62 10.54 5.92
CA GLN A 89 25.99 11.89 5.47
C GLN A 89 25.11 12.97 6.09
N LEU A 90 23.80 12.76 6.18
CA LEU A 90 22.87 13.70 6.80
C LEU A 90 23.29 14.13 8.22
N ASN A 91 23.96 13.25 8.96
CA ASN A 91 24.36 13.49 10.36
C ASN A 91 25.81 14.03 10.50
N GLN A 92 26.51 14.32 9.39
CA GLN A 92 27.86 14.89 9.48
C GLN A 92 27.83 16.39 9.74
N PRO A 93 28.84 16.97 10.40
CA PRO A 93 29.00 18.44 10.50
C PRO A 93 29.41 19.02 9.13
N ASN A 94 29.18 20.32 8.96
CA ASN A 94 29.59 21.09 7.77
C ASN A 94 29.05 20.59 6.42
N GLN A 95 27.76 20.20 6.40
CA GLN A 95 27.09 19.76 5.20
C GLN A 95 26.94 20.87 4.14
N PRO A 96 26.93 20.54 2.84
CA PRO A 96 26.49 21.46 1.79
C PRO A 96 25.09 22.05 2.06
N ILE A 97 24.86 23.28 1.61
CA ILE A 97 23.59 23.99 1.84
C ILE A 97 22.36 23.18 1.49
N PRO A 98 22.26 22.47 0.33
CA PRO A 98 21.08 21.67 0.02
C PRO A 98 20.85 20.53 1.02
N VAL A 99 21.92 19.93 1.54
CA VAL A 99 21.85 18.86 2.55
C VAL A 99 21.38 19.42 3.89
N GLN A 100 21.86 20.62 4.28
CA GLN A 100 21.36 21.31 5.47
C GLN A 100 19.87 21.65 5.36
N ALA A 101 19.42 22.10 4.18
CA ALA A 101 18.01 22.42 3.93
C ALA A 101 17.12 21.17 4.08
N LEU A 102 17.51 20.04 3.48
CA LEU A 102 16.82 18.76 3.65
C LEU A 102 16.83 18.32 5.11
N HIS A 103 17.98 18.35 5.78
CA HIS A 103 18.11 17.96 7.18
C HIS A 103 17.22 18.82 8.09
N LYS A 104 17.22 20.14 7.87
CA LYS A 104 16.37 21.08 8.61
C LYS A 104 14.89 20.72 8.45
N GLN A 105 14.42 20.48 7.22
CA GLN A 105 13.04 20.09 6.96
C GLN A 105 12.69 18.75 7.64
N LEU A 106 13.57 17.75 7.56
CA LEU A 106 13.36 16.43 8.15
C LEU A 106 13.33 16.42 9.68
N THR A 107 14.08 17.33 10.32
CA THR A 107 14.16 17.44 11.79
C THR A 107 13.16 18.45 12.37
N SER A 108 12.60 19.32 11.53
CA SER A 108 11.55 20.25 11.94
C SER A 108 10.21 19.53 12.02
N VAL A 109 9.59 19.53 13.19
CA VAL A 109 8.25 18.97 13.38
C VAL A 109 7.22 20.00 12.94
N PRO A 110 6.34 19.70 11.97
CA PRO A 110 5.28 20.63 11.59
C PRO A 110 4.35 20.98 12.75
N SER A 111 3.83 22.20 12.79
CA SER A 111 2.98 22.70 13.88
C SER A 111 1.66 21.95 14.05
N TRP A 112 1.21 21.23 13.02
CA TRP A 112 -0.02 20.43 13.07
C TRP A 112 0.20 19.02 13.67
N VAL A 113 1.44 18.62 13.98
CA VAL A 113 1.74 17.29 14.54
C VAL A 113 1.36 17.25 16.01
N ASP A 114 0.41 16.40 16.34
CA ASP A 114 0.08 15.96 17.69
C ASP A 114 0.62 14.51 17.86
N TRP A 115 1.64 14.35 18.70
CA TRP A 115 2.28 13.05 18.91
C TRP A 115 1.36 12.01 19.55
N ASP A 116 0.39 12.43 20.37
CA ASP A 116 -0.60 11.50 20.91
C ASP A 116 -1.56 11.03 19.81
N GLN A 117 -1.92 11.91 18.88
CA GLN A 117 -2.69 11.55 17.70
C GLN A 117 -1.92 10.59 16.79
N ILE A 118 -0.64 10.86 16.52
CA ILE A 118 0.23 9.98 15.73
C ILE A 118 0.31 8.60 16.37
N LYS A 119 0.52 8.53 17.69
CA LYS A 119 0.56 7.26 18.42
C LYS A 119 -0.74 6.49 18.31
N ARG A 120 -1.90 7.14 18.46
CA ARG A 120 -3.20 6.50 18.23
C ARG A 120 -3.34 5.99 16.80
N GLY A 121 -2.88 6.75 15.79
CA GLY A 121 -2.84 6.32 14.39
C GLY A 121 -1.98 5.07 14.16
N GLN A 122 -0.82 4.97 14.83
CA GLN A 122 0.02 3.77 14.82
C GLN A 122 -0.73 2.57 15.44
N GLU A 123 -1.46 2.77 16.52
CA GLU A 123 -2.28 1.73 17.15
C GLU A 123 -3.43 1.27 16.24
N VAL A 124 -4.03 2.18 15.46
CA VAL A 124 -5.06 1.83 14.47
C VAL A 124 -4.51 0.84 13.45
N PHE A 125 -3.33 1.10 12.85
CA PHE A 125 -2.73 0.14 11.92
C PHE A 125 -2.49 -1.22 12.57
N VAL A 126 -1.92 -1.25 13.75
CA VAL A 126 -1.63 -2.51 14.47
C VAL A 126 -2.91 -3.27 14.79
N ARG A 127 -3.96 -2.58 15.26
CA ARG A 127 -5.27 -3.16 15.59
C ARG A 127 -5.91 -3.86 14.40
N TYR A 128 -5.82 -3.25 13.24
CA TYR A 128 -6.44 -3.74 12.02
C TYR A 128 -5.45 -4.37 11.04
N ALA A 129 -4.27 -4.79 11.51
CA ALA A 129 -3.15 -5.23 10.67
C ALA A 129 -3.53 -6.32 9.65
N GLY A 130 -4.39 -7.28 10.03
CA GLY A 130 -4.85 -8.33 9.13
C GLY A 130 -5.67 -7.77 7.96
N GLY A 131 -6.68 -6.95 8.24
CA GLY A 131 -7.51 -6.30 7.22
C GLY A 131 -6.71 -5.32 6.37
N SER A 132 -5.84 -4.51 7.01
CA SER A 132 -4.94 -3.58 6.31
C SER A 132 -4.00 -4.31 5.36
N GLY A 133 -3.42 -5.44 5.79
CA GLY A 133 -2.54 -6.25 4.95
C GLY A 133 -3.25 -6.83 3.71
N LEU A 134 -4.48 -7.32 3.87
CA LEU A 134 -5.30 -7.76 2.74
C LEU A 134 -5.60 -6.61 1.77
N THR A 135 -5.99 -5.45 2.30
CA THR A 135 -6.27 -4.26 1.50
C THR A 135 -5.04 -3.79 0.73
N LEU A 136 -3.91 -3.65 1.41
CA LEU A 136 -2.67 -3.17 0.79
C LEU A 136 -2.22 -4.04 -0.40
N LEU A 137 -2.40 -5.35 -0.32
CA LEU A 137 -2.06 -6.24 -1.42
C LEU A 137 -3.16 -6.24 -2.49
N HIS A 138 -4.40 -6.54 -2.11
CA HIS A 138 -5.46 -6.93 -3.05
C HIS A 138 -6.25 -5.75 -3.62
N CYS A 139 -6.27 -4.60 -2.93
CA CYS A 139 -6.90 -3.38 -3.43
C CYS A 139 -5.85 -2.33 -3.81
N SER A 140 -5.00 -1.92 -2.85
CA SER A 140 -4.06 -0.81 -3.08
C SER A 140 -3.02 -1.12 -4.14
N LEU A 141 -2.36 -2.28 -4.08
CA LEU A 141 -1.30 -2.60 -5.02
C LEU A 141 -1.86 -3.17 -6.34
N VAL A 142 -2.71 -4.19 -6.28
CA VAL A 142 -3.32 -4.79 -7.48
C VAL A 142 -4.16 -3.76 -8.24
N GLY A 143 -4.98 -2.96 -7.54
CA GLY A 143 -5.77 -1.88 -8.13
C GLY A 143 -4.92 -0.68 -8.57
N GLY A 144 -3.85 -0.37 -7.84
CA GLY A 144 -2.94 0.73 -8.14
C GLY A 144 -2.23 0.59 -9.49
N PHE A 145 -2.01 -0.65 -9.96
CA PHE A 145 -1.52 -0.87 -11.33
C PHE A 145 -2.51 -0.42 -12.42
N GLY A 146 -3.75 -0.08 -12.07
CA GLY A 146 -4.69 0.57 -12.97
C GLY A 146 -4.29 1.98 -13.43
N ALA A 147 -3.20 2.55 -12.90
CA ALA A 147 -2.64 3.84 -13.29
C ALA A 147 -1.41 3.67 -14.21
N PRO A 148 -1.54 3.68 -15.56
CA PRO A 148 -0.47 3.34 -16.51
C PRO A 148 0.79 4.21 -16.37
N LYS A 149 0.64 5.49 -16.03
CA LYS A 149 1.79 6.40 -15.90
C LYS A 149 2.70 6.00 -14.72
N ILE A 150 2.11 5.56 -13.59
CA ILE A 150 2.89 5.03 -12.45
C ILE A 150 3.59 3.73 -12.83
N ASN A 151 2.93 2.89 -13.65
CA ASN A 151 3.51 1.63 -14.12
C ASN A 151 4.79 1.82 -14.93
N LYS A 152 4.96 2.96 -15.62
CA LYS A 152 6.21 3.28 -16.33
C LYS A 152 7.40 3.36 -15.37
N VAL A 153 7.23 3.98 -14.21
CA VAL A 153 8.28 4.01 -13.17
C VAL A 153 8.51 2.63 -12.57
N LEU A 154 7.44 1.92 -12.20
CA LEU A 154 7.55 0.61 -11.57
C LEU A 154 8.15 -0.44 -12.51
N GLY A 155 7.76 -0.42 -13.79
CA GLY A 155 8.28 -1.30 -14.83
C GLY A 155 9.75 -1.02 -15.11
N SER A 156 10.16 0.24 -15.29
CA SER A 156 11.55 0.61 -15.60
C SER A 156 12.55 0.21 -14.51
N THR A 157 12.13 0.11 -13.26
CA THR A 157 12.98 -0.41 -12.18
C THR A 157 13.05 -1.94 -12.14
N GLY A 158 12.11 -2.63 -12.76
CA GLY A 158 12.01 -4.09 -12.79
C GLY A 158 11.74 -4.75 -11.44
N TYR A 159 11.54 -3.99 -10.36
CA TYR A 159 11.38 -4.55 -9.02
C TYR A 159 10.06 -5.30 -8.82
N LEU A 160 9.01 -4.92 -9.53
CA LEU A 160 7.68 -5.52 -9.43
C LEU A 160 7.26 -6.28 -10.71
N SER A 161 8.18 -6.46 -11.66
CA SER A 161 7.87 -7.10 -12.95
C SER A 161 8.89 -8.19 -13.37
N ARG A 162 10.13 -8.16 -12.85
CA ARG A 162 11.21 -9.04 -13.30
C ARG A 162 11.00 -10.51 -12.95
N SER A 163 10.58 -10.82 -11.72
CA SER A 163 10.30 -12.20 -11.30
C SER A 163 9.38 -12.22 -10.07
N CYS A 164 8.62 -13.32 -9.91
CA CYS A 164 7.78 -13.55 -8.73
C CYS A 164 8.58 -13.52 -7.41
N HIS A 165 9.85 -13.96 -7.43
CA HIS A 165 10.69 -13.92 -6.22
C HIS A 165 11.06 -12.48 -5.84
N THR A 166 11.54 -11.69 -6.80
CA THR A 166 11.90 -10.27 -6.56
C THR A 166 10.69 -9.47 -6.09
N THR A 167 9.55 -9.65 -6.74
CA THR A 167 8.27 -9.02 -6.37
C THR A 167 7.86 -9.39 -4.95
N TYR A 168 7.92 -10.66 -4.59
CA TYR A 168 7.62 -11.13 -3.24
C TYR A 168 8.52 -10.49 -2.17
N VAL A 169 9.84 -10.47 -2.40
CA VAL A 169 10.79 -9.82 -1.47
C VAL A 169 10.48 -8.32 -1.33
N ARG A 170 10.16 -7.65 -2.45
CA ARG A 170 9.86 -6.22 -2.44
C ARG A 170 8.62 -5.86 -1.62
N LEU A 171 7.60 -6.71 -1.63
CA LEU A 171 6.42 -6.53 -0.77
C LEU A 171 6.79 -6.47 0.70
N PHE A 172 7.69 -7.35 1.16
CA PHE A 172 8.11 -7.36 2.56
C PHE A 172 9.09 -6.25 2.91
N GLU A 173 9.84 -5.72 1.95
CA GLU A 173 10.61 -4.49 2.15
C GLU A 173 9.67 -3.29 2.42
N THR A 174 8.54 -3.20 1.68
CA THR A 174 7.52 -2.19 1.94
C THR A 174 6.82 -2.42 3.28
N LEU A 175 6.46 -3.68 3.61
CA LEU A 175 5.89 -4.02 4.90
C LEU A 175 6.82 -3.62 6.05
N GLN A 176 8.13 -3.80 5.91
CA GLN A 176 9.08 -3.36 6.93
C GLN A 176 9.02 -1.85 7.17
N MET A 177 8.97 -1.03 6.09
CA MET A 177 8.80 0.43 6.23
C MET A 177 7.54 0.78 7.03
N ILE A 178 6.41 0.14 6.70
CA ILE A 178 5.13 0.38 7.39
C ILE A 178 5.25 -0.01 8.87
N VAL A 179 5.80 -1.18 9.15
CA VAL A 179 6.01 -1.66 10.53
C VAL A 179 6.91 -0.70 11.30
N ASP A 180 8.01 -0.24 10.70
CA ASP A 180 8.93 0.72 11.33
C ASP A 180 8.22 2.06 11.64
N CYS A 181 7.35 2.54 10.74
CA CYS A 181 6.56 3.76 10.95
C CYS A 181 5.48 3.59 12.03
N THR A 182 4.99 2.37 12.23
CA THR A 182 3.93 2.08 13.21
C THR A 182 4.46 1.59 14.56
N GLU A 183 5.80 1.54 14.75
CA GLU A 183 6.41 1.34 16.06
C GLU A 183 6.18 2.53 16.97
N THR A 184 6.11 2.29 18.27
CA THR A 184 6.08 3.36 19.27
C THR A 184 7.33 4.22 19.08
N ASP A 185 7.12 5.54 19.02
CA ASP A 185 8.19 6.53 18.77
C ASP A 185 8.93 6.35 17.42
N GLY A 186 8.40 5.48 16.54
CA GLY A 186 9.02 5.15 15.25
C GLY A 186 9.17 6.34 14.30
N LEU A 187 8.38 7.39 14.46
CA LEU A 187 8.42 8.60 13.62
C LEU A 187 9.09 9.80 14.30
N LEU A 188 9.66 9.63 15.51
CA LEU A 188 10.42 10.73 16.13
C LEU A 188 11.64 11.08 15.28
N PRO A 189 11.85 12.38 15.01
CA PRO A 189 12.99 12.82 14.22
C PRO A 189 14.31 12.31 14.78
N THR A 190 15.23 11.96 13.91
CA THR A 190 16.58 11.44 14.14
C THR A 190 16.67 10.06 14.78
N THR A 191 15.84 9.74 15.75
CA THR A 191 15.91 8.49 16.53
C THR A 191 14.96 7.40 16.05
N GLY A 192 13.79 7.78 15.51
CA GLY A 192 12.75 6.85 15.10
C GLY A 192 13.15 5.98 13.91
N VAL A 193 12.92 4.67 14.03
CA VAL A 193 13.23 3.71 12.96
C VAL A 193 12.40 3.93 11.70
N GLY A 194 11.14 4.34 11.86
CA GLY A 194 10.25 4.69 10.76
C GLY A 194 10.65 6.01 10.09
N TRP A 195 11.03 7.03 10.88
CA TRP A 195 11.59 8.26 10.35
C TRP A 195 12.82 7.97 9.47
N GLN A 196 13.75 7.16 9.96
CA GLN A 196 14.94 6.77 9.19
C GLN A 196 14.57 5.98 7.92
N ALA A 197 13.54 5.13 7.98
CA ALA A 197 13.04 4.40 6.82
C ALA A 197 12.45 5.37 5.78
N CYS A 198 11.62 6.34 6.19
CA CYS A 198 11.09 7.38 5.30
C CYS A 198 12.19 8.17 4.62
N VAL A 199 13.21 8.61 5.35
CA VAL A 199 14.35 9.36 4.79
C VAL A 199 15.11 8.52 3.75
N ARG A 200 15.40 7.26 4.05
CA ARG A 200 16.08 6.36 3.09
C ARG A 200 15.24 6.12 1.83
N VAL A 201 13.93 5.90 1.99
CA VAL A 201 13.01 5.73 0.86
C VAL A 201 12.93 7.00 0.03
N ARG A 202 12.82 8.18 0.66
CA ARG A 202 12.85 9.47 -0.03
C ARG A 202 14.11 9.67 -0.87
N MET A 203 15.28 9.35 -0.31
CA MET A 203 16.55 9.42 -1.04
C MET A 203 16.66 8.34 -2.13
N LEU A 204 16.05 7.16 -1.93
CA LEU A 204 15.93 6.15 -2.98
C LEU A 204 15.07 6.67 -4.14
N HIS A 205 13.95 7.35 -3.85
CA HIS A 205 13.10 7.97 -4.86
C HIS A 205 13.88 9.03 -5.67
N ALA A 206 14.69 9.87 -5.01
CA ALA A 206 15.55 10.84 -5.70
C ALA A 206 16.58 10.16 -6.60
N LYS A 207 17.21 9.05 -6.15
CA LYS A 207 18.13 8.25 -6.97
C LYS A 207 17.43 7.67 -8.22
N VAL A 208 16.25 7.09 -8.07
CA VAL A 208 15.45 6.56 -9.19
C VAL A 208 15.07 7.67 -10.14
N ARG A 209 14.57 8.80 -9.64
CA ARG A 209 14.20 9.97 -10.44
C ARG A 209 15.37 10.47 -11.28
N LYS A 210 16.55 10.63 -10.66
CA LYS A 210 17.77 11.05 -11.35
C LYS A 210 18.13 10.09 -12.49
N HIS A 211 18.08 8.78 -12.25
CA HIS A 211 18.40 7.78 -13.28
C HIS A 211 17.39 7.82 -14.44
N LEU A 212 16.09 7.82 -14.15
CA LEU A 212 15.06 7.83 -15.19
C LEU A 212 15.10 9.10 -16.04
N LEU A 213 15.33 10.26 -15.42
CA LEU A 213 15.46 11.52 -16.16
C LEU A 213 16.72 11.59 -17.07
N ALA A 214 17.74 10.79 -16.77
CA ALA A 214 18.93 10.68 -17.60
C ALA A 214 18.76 9.70 -18.78
N MET A 215 17.69 8.91 -18.81
CA MET A 215 17.43 7.93 -19.90
C MET A 215 16.75 8.63 -21.08
N GLU A 216 17.26 8.44 -22.30
CA GLU A 216 16.68 9.02 -23.53
C GLU A 216 15.24 8.55 -23.79
N LYS A 217 14.92 7.32 -23.38
CA LYS A 217 13.58 6.73 -23.53
C LYS A 217 12.53 7.32 -22.58
N TRP A 218 12.94 8.07 -21.55
CA TRP A 218 11.98 8.68 -20.63
C TRP A 218 11.24 9.86 -21.27
N GLN A 219 10.00 9.68 -21.63
CA GLN A 219 9.18 10.68 -22.28
C GLN A 219 8.58 11.68 -21.28
N ARG A 220 9.42 12.62 -20.80
CA ARG A 220 9.04 13.57 -19.75
C ARG A 220 7.77 14.36 -20.03
N LYS A 221 7.51 14.69 -21.31
CA LYS A 221 6.31 15.45 -21.70
C LYS A 221 5.02 14.62 -21.51
N GLU A 222 5.09 13.32 -21.71
CA GLU A 222 3.95 12.41 -21.64
C GLU A 222 3.79 11.82 -20.24
N TRP A 223 4.91 11.36 -19.62
CA TRP A 223 4.86 10.64 -18.35
C TRP A 223 5.13 11.52 -17.13
N GLY A 224 5.57 12.78 -17.34
CA GLY A 224 5.92 13.69 -16.25
C GLY A 224 7.31 13.46 -15.68
N VAL A 225 7.55 14.04 -14.52
CA VAL A 225 8.73 13.76 -13.70
C VAL A 225 8.53 12.41 -13.00
N PRO A 226 9.49 11.47 -13.02
CA PRO A 226 9.34 10.20 -12.31
C PRO A 226 9.16 10.42 -10.81
N ILE A 227 8.24 9.68 -10.17
CA ILE A 227 7.96 9.79 -8.73
C ILE A 227 7.68 11.26 -8.35
N ASN A 228 6.77 11.87 -9.07
CA ASN A 228 6.32 13.25 -8.89
C ASN A 228 5.35 13.39 -7.71
N GLN A 229 4.88 14.61 -7.43
CA GLN A 229 3.96 14.87 -6.31
C GLN A 229 2.60 14.18 -6.48
N GLU A 230 2.12 13.98 -7.72
CA GLU A 230 0.90 13.21 -7.97
C GLU A 230 1.14 11.72 -7.68
N ASP A 231 2.20 11.09 -8.24
CA ASP A 231 2.54 9.69 -7.99
C ASP A 231 2.72 9.40 -6.50
N MET A 232 3.42 10.28 -5.77
CA MET A 232 3.64 10.15 -4.33
C MET A 232 2.33 10.33 -3.54
N GLY A 233 1.50 11.29 -3.92
CA GLY A 233 0.19 11.52 -3.30
C GLY A 233 -0.76 10.34 -3.52
N ALA A 234 -0.87 9.83 -4.74
CA ALA A 234 -1.65 8.64 -5.08
C ALA A 234 -1.18 7.41 -4.29
N THR A 235 0.15 7.21 -4.20
CA THR A 235 0.73 6.12 -3.40
C THR A 235 0.40 6.29 -1.93
N LEU A 236 0.49 7.50 -1.38
CA LEU A 236 0.15 7.77 0.01
C LEU A 236 -1.33 7.44 0.31
N LEU A 237 -2.25 7.83 -0.59
CA LEU A 237 -3.66 7.50 -0.48
C LEU A 237 -3.92 5.99 -0.54
N SER A 238 -3.10 5.23 -1.26
CA SER A 238 -3.22 3.78 -1.32
C SER A 238 -2.95 3.12 0.04
N PHE A 239 -2.15 3.74 0.89
CA PHE A 239 -1.90 3.30 2.26
C PHE A 239 -2.88 3.87 3.27
N GLN A 240 -3.50 4.99 2.98
CA GLN A 240 -4.37 5.70 3.91
C GLN A 240 -5.84 5.47 3.61
N ILE A 241 -6.43 6.16 2.63
CA ILE A 241 -7.88 6.15 2.42
C ILE A 241 -8.40 4.83 1.87
N ILE A 242 -7.66 4.17 0.97
CA ILE A 242 -8.05 2.85 0.45
C ILE A 242 -8.11 1.82 1.59
N VAL A 243 -7.17 1.89 2.55
CA VAL A 243 -7.20 1.01 3.73
C VAL A 243 -8.44 1.28 4.57
N LEU A 244 -8.77 2.54 4.84
CA LEU A 244 -9.96 2.90 5.64
C LEU A 244 -11.26 2.47 4.96
N GLU A 245 -11.41 2.72 3.67
CA GLU A 245 -12.60 2.34 2.89
C GLU A 245 -12.77 0.81 2.79
N CYS A 246 -11.68 0.07 2.55
CA CYS A 246 -11.75 -1.40 2.53
C CYS A 246 -12.00 -1.99 3.91
N LEU A 247 -11.47 -1.41 4.99
CA LEU A 247 -11.79 -1.85 6.35
C LEU A 247 -13.27 -1.61 6.66
N ASP A 248 -13.85 -0.50 6.20
CA ASP A 248 -15.30 -0.25 6.33
C ASP A 248 -16.10 -1.25 5.50
N TYR A 249 -15.71 -1.50 4.24
CA TYR A 249 -16.31 -2.54 3.40
C TYR A 249 -16.30 -3.91 4.07
N MET A 250 -15.19 -4.28 4.71
CA MET A 250 -15.06 -5.51 5.49
C MET A 250 -15.77 -5.44 6.86
N ASN A 251 -16.50 -4.35 7.17
CA ASN A 251 -17.25 -4.11 8.41
C ASN A 251 -16.41 -4.10 9.69
N PHE A 252 -15.22 -3.50 9.67
CA PHE A 252 -14.41 -3.36 10.89
C PHE A 252 -14.90 -2.26 11.86
N ASN A 253 -15.86 -1.44 11.44
CA ASN A 253 -16.49 -0.40 12.28
C ASN A 253 -15.48 0.54 12.96
N LEU A 254 -14.65 1.22 12.15
CA LEU A 254 -13.73 2.24 12.63
C LEU A 254 -14.51 3.45 13.16
N SER A 255 -14.10 3.98 14.30
CA SER A 255 -14.63 5.25 14.80
C SER A 255 -14.10 6.42 13.96
N LEU A 256 -14.79 7.55 13.96
CA LEU A 256 -14.33 8.78 13.32
C LEU A 256 -12.95 9.21 13.86
N GLN A 257 -12.72 9.03 15.16
CA GLN A 257 -11.44 9.35 15.78
C GLN A 257 -10.32 8.46 15.21
N GLU A 258 -10.55 7.13 15.04
CA GLU A 258 -9.58 6.23 14.44
C GLU A 258 -9.28 6.60 12.99
N GLN A 259 -10.27 7.04 12.21
CA GLN A 259 -10.08 7.52 10.85
C GLN A 259 -9.21 8.79 10.81
N HIS A 260 -9.47 9.76 11.70
CA HIS A 260 -8.69 10.98 11.81
C HIS A 260 -7.25 10.71 12.28
N ASP A 261 -7.07 9.85 13.28
CA ASP A 261 -5.75 9.51 13.83
C ASP A 261 -4.91 8.77 12.78
N TYR A 262 -5.51 7.85 12.02
CA TYR A 262 -4.84 7.14 10.93
C TYR A 262 -4.48 8.08 9.77
N THR A 263 -5.35 9.04 9.46
CA THR A 263 -5.09 10.06 8.43
C THR A 263 -3.89 10.94 8.84
N ALA A 264 -3.84 11.40 10.10
CA ALA A 264 -2.73 12.19 10.63
C ALA A 264 -1.39 11.42 10.58
N LEU A 265 -1.41 10.12 10.89
CA LEU A 265 -0.24 9.25 10.77
C LEU A 265 0.33 9.28 9.33
N TRP A 266 -0.53 9.04 8.34
CA TRP A 266 -0.09 9.01 6.94
C TRP A 266 0.27 10.39 6.39
N ARG A 267 -0.33 11.48 6.89
CA ARG A 267 0.11 12.84 6.61
C ARG A 267 1.57 13.05 7.00
N LEU A 268 1.96 12.60 8.21
CA LEU A 268 3.32 12.71 8.71
C LEU A 268 4.30 11.82 7.94
N ILE A 269 3.90 10.58 7.61
CA ILE A 269 4.71 9.68 6.78
C ILE A 269 4.94 10.31 5.40
N GLY A 270 3.90 10.89 4.78
CA GLY A 270 4.00 11.61 3.51
C GLY A 270 4.99 12.78 3.57
N TYR A 271 4.90 13.60 4.61
CA TYR A 271 5.81 14.71 4.84
C TYR A 271 7.28 14.28 4.91
N TYR A 272 7.60 13.23 5.67
CA TYR A 272 8.97 12.71 5.73
C TYR A 272 9.41 12.00 4.43
N SER A 273 8.47 11.46 3.68
CA SER A 273 8.72 10.78 2.39
C SER A 273 8.83 11.73 1.19
N GLY A 274 8.67 13.06 1.39
CA GLY A 274 8.89 14.08 0.37
C GLY A 274 7.61 14.55 -0.34
N VAL A 275 6.43 14.21 0.18
CA VAL A 275 5.19 14.86 -0.24
C VAL A 275 5.16 16.25 0.37
N GLU A 276 5.13 17.29 -0.47
CA GLU A 276 5.05 18.67 0.00
C GLU A 276 3.72 18.92 0.70
N GLU A 277 3.76 19.65 1.81
CA GLU A 277 2.59 19.86 2.68
C GLU A 277 1.38 20.44 1.92
N GLN A 278 1.62 21.37 1.01
CA GLN A 278 0.57 21.99 0.19
C GLN A 278 -0.11 21.02 -0.79
N TYR A 279 0.55 19.88 -1.10
CA TYR A 279 0.04 18.85 -2.01
C TYR A 279 -0.37 17.58 -1.27
N ASN A 280 -0.11 17.50 0.04
CA ASN A 280 -0.35 16.30 0.83
C ASN A 280 -1.85 15.97 0.90
N PRO A 281 -2.29 14.87 0.30
CA PRO A 281 -3.72 14.55 0.26
C PRO A 281 -4.28 14.09 1.61
N CYS A 282 -3.41 13.74 2.58
CA CYS A 282 -3.80 13.28 3.89
C CYS A 282 -4.01 14.44 4.91
N SER A 283 -4.31 15.65 4.44
CA SER A 283 -4.60 16.79 5.33
C SER A 283 -5.91 16.63 6.11
N SER A 284 -6.89 15.93 5.53
CA SER A 284 -8.13 15.50 6.19
C SER A 284 -8.66 14.22 5.52
N TYR A 285 -9.59 13.52 6.20
CA TYR A 285 -10.24 12.33 5.63
C TYR A 285 -11.05 12.68 4.36
N SER A 286 -11.87 13.75 4.41
CA SER A 286 -12.68 14.18 3.27
C SER A 286 -11.83 14.55 2.05
N TYR A 287 -10.75 15.28 2.29
CA TYR A 287 -9.83 15.66 1.22
C TYR A 287 -9.05 14.46 0.63
N SER A 288 -8.66 13.50 1.47
CA SER A 288 -8.07 12.24 1.02
C SER A 288 -9.01 11.50 0.07
N ARG A 289 -10.28 11.40 0.45
CA ARG A 289 -11.31 10.72 -0.33
C ARG A 289 -11.56 11.44 -1.65
N ALA A 290 -11.81 12.75 -1.63
CA ALA A 290 -12.03 13.55 -2.83
C ALA A 290 -10.83 13.50 -3.79
N THR A 291 -9.61 13.48 -3.25
CA THR A 291 -8.39 13.33 -4.07
C THR A 291 -8.30 11.94 -4.69
N LEU A 292 -8.60 10.86 -3.96
CA LEU A 292 -8.65 9.50 -4.52
C LEU A 292 -9.70 9.37 -5.62
N GLU A 293 -10.89 9.91 -5.41
CA GLU A 293 -11.98 9.94 -6.40
C GLU A 293 -11.55 10.69 -7.67
N SER A 294 -10.85 11.82 -7.52
CA SER A 294 -10.28 12.58 -8.63
C SER A 294 -9.23 11.80 -9.42
N ILE A 295 -8.30 11.13 -8.71
CA ILE A 295 -7.26 10.28 -9.31
C ILE A 295 -7.91 9.11 -10.03
N THR A 296 -8.90 8.46 -9.43
CA THR A 296 -9.63 7.35 -10.06
C THR A 296 -10.28 7.80 -11.35
N ARG A 297 -10.90 8.96 -11.36
CA ARG A 297 -11.57 9.50 -12.56
C ARG A 297 -10.61 9.90 -13.68
N HIS A 298 -9.48 10.54 -13.34
CA HIS A 298 -8.64 11.19 -14.34
C HIS A 298 -7.35 10.45 -14.68
N ILE A 299 -6.88 9.57 -13.79
CA ILE A 299 -5.56 8.90 -13.90
C ILE A 299 -5.70 7.39 -14.07
N VAL A 300 -6.69 6.76 -13.42
CA VAL A 300 -6.88 5.31 -13.47
C VAL A 300 -7.55 4.93 -14.79
N THR A 301 -6.75 4.49 -15.75
CA THR A 301 -7.17 4.04 -17.08
C THR A 301 -6.48 2.71 -17.42
N PRO A 302 -6.92 1.58 -16.82
CA PRO A 302 -6.24 0.30 -16.93
C PRO A 302 -6.02 -0.13 -18.38
N ASP A 303 -4.79 -0.50 -18.71
CA ASP A 303 -4.33 -1.03 -20.00
C ASP A 303 -3.86 -2.49 -19.86
N ASP A 304 -3.28 -3.04 -20.93
CA ASP A 304 -2.75 -4.40 -20.94
C ASP A 304 -1.57 -4.57 -19.97
N THR A 305 -0.71 -3.57 -19.83
CA THR A 305 0.36 -3.54 -18.85
C THR A 305 -0.19 -3.59 -17.42
N SER A 306 -1.25 -2.83 -17.13
CA SER A 306 -1.96 -2.84 -15.86
C SER A 306 -2.44 -4.25 -15.51
N SER A 307 -3.05 -4.93 -16.48
CA SER A 307 -3.56 -6.29 -16.31
C SER A 307 -2.42 -7.29 -16.05
N GLN A 308 -1.33 -7.20 -16.81
CA GLN A 308 -0.16 -8.06 -16.64
C GLN A 308 0.48 -7.90 -15.26
N MET A 309 0.71 -6.65 -14.82
CA MET A 309 1.32 -6.38 -13.51
C MET A 309 0.43 -6.83 -12.35
N SER A 310 -0.89 -6.61 -12.43
CA SER A 310 -1.85 -7.06 -11.42
C SER A 310 -1.85 -8.59 -11.29
N ASN A 311 -1.92 -9.30 -12.41
CA ASN A 311 -1.89 -10.76 -12.42
C ASN A 311 -0.53 -11.33 -11.98
N HIS A 312 0.59 -10.71 -12.40
CA HIS A 312 1.93 -11.09 -11.94
C HIS A 312 2.05 -10.95 -10.41
N MET A 313 1.53 -9.85 -9.84
CA MET A 313 1.54 -9.63 -8.39
C MET A 313 0.81 -10.76 -7.66
N LEU A 314 -0.38 -11.14 -8.09
CA LEU A 314 -1.14 -12.22 -7.49
C LEU A 314 -0.42 -13.58 -7.60
N ARG A 315 0.23 -13.87 -8.75
CA ARG A 315 1.06 -15.08 -8.92
C ARG A 315 2.30 -15.04 -8.02
N ALA A 316 2.91 -13.87 -7.84
CA ALA A 316 4.10 -13.71 -7.01
C ALA A 316 3.87 -14.08 -5.54
N VAL A 317 2.65 -13.91 -5.02
CA VAL A 317 2.27 -14.23 -3.64
C VAL A 317 1.52 -15.56 -3.51
N ALA A 318 1.05 -16.14 -4.62
CA ALA A 318 0.23 -17.36 -4.60
C ALA A 318 0.98 -18.52 -3.91
N ASN A 319 0.25 -19.24 -3.05
CA ASN A 319 0.74 -20.37 -2.28
C ASN A 319 1.98 -20.09 -1.41
N LYS A 320 2.25 -18.83 -1.12
CA LYS A 320 3.38 -18.40 -0.29
C LYS A 320 2.95 -17.92 1.09
N PRO A 321 3.85 -17.98 2.09
CA PRO A 321 3.59 -17.40 3.39
C PRO A 321 3.29 -15.88 3.29
N PRO A 322 2.58 -15.30 4.25
CA PRO A 322 2.02 -15.92 5.44
C PRO A 322 0.67 -16.63 5.21
N LEU A 323 -0.05 -16.28 4.15
CA LEU A 323 -1.46 -16.68 3.98
C LEU A 323 -1.66 -17.97 3.17
N HIS A 324 -0.68 -18.34 2.33
CA HIS A 324 -0.77 -19.52 1.44
C HIS A 324 -2.05 -19.56 0.58
N LEU A 325 -2.59 -18.38 0.22
CA LEU A 325 -3.75 -18.30 -0.66
C LEU A 325 -3.36 -18.71 -2.08
N SER A 326 -4.24 -19.45 -2.77
CA SER A 326 -4.05 -19.74 -4.20
C SER A 326 -4.24 -18.47 -5.03
N TYR A 327 -3.79 -18.50 -6.29
CA TYR A 327 -3.99 -17.39 -7.22
C TYR A 327 -5.50 -17.06 -7.37
N GLU A 328 -6.36 -18.09 -7.50
CA GLU A 328 -7.81 -17.93 -7.66
C GLU A 328 -8.43 -17.26 -6.43
N SER A 329 -8.03 -17.72 -5.23
CA SER A 329 -8.46 -17.10 -3.97
C SER A 329 -8.04 -15.62 -3.90
N GLY A 330 -6.80 -15.32 -4.28
CA GLY A 330 -6.28 -13.95 -4.32
C GLY A 330 -7.00 -13.07 -5.35
N ALA A 331 -7.26 -13.61 -6.55
CA ALA A 331 -7.99 -12.90 -7.61
C ALA A 331 -9.44 -12.59 -7.18
N GLN A 332 -10.12 -13.54 -6.55
CA GLN A 332 -11.46 -13.31 -6.04
C GLN A 332 -11.50 -12.29 -4.91
N LEU A 333 -10.52 -12.32 -3.99
CA LEU A 333 -10.40 -11.32 -2.94
C LEU A 333 -10.16 -9.92 -3.52
N SER A 334 -9.27 -9.80 -4.52
CA SER A 334 -9.05 -8.53 -5.22
C SER A 334 -10.33 -8.04 -5.90
N ARG A 335 -11.10 -8.94 -6.55
CA ARG A 335 -12.38 -8.61 -7.15
C ARG A 335 -13.39 -8.10 -6.12
N MET A 336 -13.46 -8.74 -4.95
CA MET A 336 -14.36 -8.30 -3.87
C MET A 336 -14.04 -6.88 -3.36
N LEU A 337 -12.75 -6.52 -3.29
CA LEU A 337 -12.31 -5.23 -2.78
C LEU A 337 -12.31 -4.11 -3.84
N LEU A 338 -12.06 -4.44 -5.12
CA LEU A 338 -12.03 -3.49 -6.23
C LEU A 338 -13.40 -3.28 -6.88
N GLY A 339 -14.35 -4.19 -6.64
CA GLY A 339 -15.59 -4.28 -7.40
C GLY A 339 -15.40 -4.96 -8.77
N ASP A 340 -16.51 -5.41 -9.34
CA ASP A 340 -16.48 -6.19 -10.59
C ASP A 340 -15.97 -5.37 -11.78
N VAL A 341 -16.34 -4.09 -11.88
CA VAL A 341 -15.93 -3.22 -13.00
C VAL A 341 -14.41 -3.01 -12.99
N GLY A 342 -13.83 -2.65 -11.84
CA GLY A 342 -12.39 -2.47 -11.70
C GLY A 342 -11.62 -3.77 -11.97
N ALA A 343 -12.10 -4.88 -11.43
CA ALA A 343 -11.50 -6.20 -11.63
C ALA A 343 -11.57 -6.69 -13.09
N ASP A 344 -12.69 -6.44 -13.78
CA ASP A 344 -12.84 -6.79 -15.21
C ASP A 344 -11.88 -5.97 -16.09
N ARG A 345 -11.65 -4.69 -15.77
CA ARG A 345 -10.66 -3.84 -16.45
C ARG A 345 -9.23 -4.35 -16.27
N LEU A 346 -8.91 -4.92 -15.12
CA LEU A 346 -7.62 -5.55 -14.83
C LEU A 346 -7.55 -7.01 -15.31
N LYS A 347 -8.56 -7.49 -16.02
CA LYS A 347 -8.68 -8.88 -16.52
C LYS A 347 -8.46 -9.92 -15.42
N LEU A 348 -8.93 -9.64 -14.19
CA LEU A 348 -8.91 -10.61 -13.11
C LEU A 348 -10.00 -11.65 -13.35
N PRO A 349 -9.71 -12.98 -13.16
CA PRO A 349 -10.69 -14.02 -13.41
C PRO A 349 -11.91 -13.89 -12.51
N LYS A 350 -13.07 -14.36 -13.02
CA LYS A 350 -14.28 -14.53 -12.23
C LYS A 350 -14.26 -15.93 -11.64
N GLU A 351 -14.21 -15.96 -10.32
CA GLU A 351 -14.09 -17.21 -9.58
C GLU A 351 -15.45 -17.68 -9.02
N HIS A 352 -15.46 -18.87 -8.49
CA HIS A 352 -16.67 -19.48 -7.99
C HIS A 352 -17.22 -18.77 -6.76
N TRP A 353 -18.56 -18.66 -6.60
CA TRP A 353 -19.25 -17.92 -5.53
C TRP A 353 -18.83 -18.32 -4.11
N TRP A 354 -18.40 -19.56 -3.89
CA TRP A 354 -17.99 -20.04 -2.57
C TRP A 354 -16.76 -19.29 -2.01
N TRP A 355 -15.94 -18.66 -2.88
CA TRP A 355 -14.84 -17.81 -2.43
C TRP A 355 -15.34 -16.58 -1.67
N HIS A 356 -16.52 -16.06 -1.97
CA HIS A 356 -17.15 -14.98 -1.20
C HIS A 356 -17.44 -15.42 0.24
N VAL A 357 -17.96 -16.67 0.39
CA VAL A 357 -18.21 -17.26 1.72
C VAL A 357 -16.90 -17.43 2.49
N PHE A 358 -15.89 -17.98 1.84
CA PHE A 358 -14.56 -18.18 2.43
C PHE A 358 -13.94 -16.87 2.90
N HIS A 359 -13.89 -15.82 2.07
CA HIS A 359 -13.36 -14.51 2.45
C HIS A 359 -14.25 -13.80 3.47
N GLY A 360 -15.56 -13.97 3.41
CA GLY A 360 -16.49 -13.49 4.44
C GLY A 360 -16.17 -14.05 5.82
N MET A 361 -15.88 -15.35 5.91
CA MET A 361 -15.41 -15.98 7.16
C MET A 361 -14.04 -15.44 7.60
N HIS A 362 -13.13 -15.22 6.67
CA HIS A 362 -11.84 -14.56 6.94
C HIS A 362 -12.04 -13.16 7.56
N PHE A 363 -12.90 -12.34 6.98
CA PHE A 363 -13.21 -11.00 7.50
C PHE A 363 -13.82 -11.06 8.90
N MET A 364 -14.72 -12.01 9.16
CA MET A 364 -15.27 -12.23 10.51
C MET A 364 -14.19 -12.56 11.52
N LEU A 365 -13.24 -13.44 11.19
CA LEU A 365 -12.13 -13.80 12.06
C LEU A 365 -11.23 -12.60 12.34
N LEU A 366 -10.85 -11.85 11.31
CA LEU A 366 -9.99 -10.65 11.45
C LEU A 366 -10.68 -9.57 12.30
N ARG A 367 -12.00 -9.38 12.13
CA ARG A 367 -12.78 -8.48 12.99
C ARG A 367 -12.80 -8.94 14.43
N TRP A 368 -12.98 -10.23 14.66
CA TRP A 368 -12.93 -10.78 16.01
C TRP A 368 -11.58 -10.49 16.68
N VAL A 369 -10.47 -10.72 15.98
CA VAL A 369 -9.12 -10.39 16.47
C VAL A 369 -8.99 -8.89 16.78
N ALA A 370 -9.45 -8.02 15.89
CA ALA A 370 -9.41 -6.57 16.10
C ALA A 370 -10.23 -6.16 17.32
N ASN A 371 -11.43 -6.74 17.52
CA ASN A 371 -12.27 -6.46 18.67
C ASN A 371 -11.65 -6.95 19.99
N MET A 372 -10.89 -8.05 19.98
CA MET A 372 -10.16 -8.51 21.18
C MET A 372 -9.13 -7.46 21.65
N THR A 373 -8.58 -6.63 20.77
CA THR A 373 -7.63 -5.57 21.15
C THR A 373 -8.31 -4.44 21.96
N ARG A 374 -9.64 -4.34 21.93
CA ARG A 374 -10.43 -3.34 22.68
C ARG A 374 -10.85 -3.83 24.05
N MET A 375 -10.67 -5.10 24.36
CA MET A 375 -11.11 -5.68 25.64
C MET A 375 -10.15 -5.28 26.77
N PRO A 376 -10.67 -4.83 27.93
CA PRO A 376 -9.82 -4.32 29.04
C PRO A 376 -8.75 -5.31 29.54
N LEU A 377 -9.09 -6.59 29.61
CA LEU A 377 -8.21 -7.62 30.21
C LEU A 377 -7.17 -8.20 29.24
N VAL A 378 -7.54 -8.32 27.94
CA VAL A 378 -6.70 -9.02 26.96
C VAL A 378 -6.15 -8.08 25.88
N GLY A 379 -6.70 -6.89 25.74
CA GLY A 379 -6.43 -5.98 24.62
C GLY A 379 -4.96 -5.59 24.48
N ARG A 380 -4.28 -5.25 25.59
CA ARG A 380 -2.84 -4.92 25.56
C ARG A 380 -1.99 -6.10 25.09
N GLY A 381 -2.26 -7.30 25.62
CA GLY A 381 -1.54 -8.51 25.19
C GLY A 381 -1.77 -8.85 23.73
N MET A 382 -3.00 -8.63 23.22
CA MET A 382 -3.34 -8.84 21.82
C MET A 382 -2.62 -7.83 20.91
N MET A 383 -2.58 -6.55 21.29
CA MET A 383 -1.84 -5.51 20.54
C MET A 383 -0.35 -5.84 20.45
N GLU A 384 0.27 -6.22 21.56
CA GLU A 384 1.69 -6.61 21.56
C GLU A 384 1.95 -7.88 20.73
N THR A 385 1.01 -8.82 20.76
CA THR A 385 1.07 -10.01 19.91
C THR A 385 1.02 -9.64 18.42
N GLN A 386 0.12 -8.75 18.02
CA GLN A 386 0.04 -8.28 16.63
C GLN A 386 1.31 -7.53 16.21
N ARG A 387 1.87 -6.65 17.07
CA ARG A 387 3.16 -5.99 16.81
C ARG A 387 4.28 -7.02 16.60
N MET A 388 4.36 -8.02 17.47
CA MET A 388 5.36 -9.08 17.37
C MET A 388 5.21 -9.88 16.07
N VAL A 389 3.97 -10.22 15.66
CA VAL A 389 3.70 -10.94 14.40
C VAL A 389 4.14 -10.10 13.20
N LEU A 390 3.78 -8.81 13.16
CA LEU A 390 4.19 -7.89 12.10
C LEU A 390 5.71 -7.77 11.98
N ARG A 391 6.41 -7.56 13.10
CA ARG A 391 7.89 -7.50 13.14
C ARG A 391 8.54 -8.79 12.64
N ARG A 392 7.99 -9.93 13.04
CA ARG A 392 8.50 -11.24 12.60
C ARG A 392 8.23 -11.48 11.14
N ALA A 393 7.02 -11.16 10.64
CA ALA A 393 6.69 -11.27 9.23
C ALA A 393 7.64 -10.43 8.37
N ALA A 394 7.78 -9.14 8.69
CA ALA A 394 8.69 -8.25 7.96
C ALA A 394 10.13 -8.78 7.91
N LYS A 395 10.64 -9.37 9.01
CA LYS A 395 12.00 -9.92 9.08
C LYS A 395 12.13 -11.28 8.40
N THR A 396 11.22 -12.21 8.68
CA THR A 396 11.33 -13.62 8.24
C THR A 396 11.29 -13.74 6.73
N PHE A 397 10.37 -13.02 6.09
CA PHE A 397 10.17 -13.11 4.64
C PHE A 397 11.21 -12.32 3.82
N GLN A 398 12.09 -11.57 4.50
CA GLN A 398 13.29 -10.97 3.91
C GLN A 398 14.57 -11.82 4.15
N GLY A 399 14.44 -13.09 4.50
CA GLY A 399 15.59 -13.96 4.79
C GLY A 399 16.31 -13.62 6.10
N GLY A 400 15.59 -13.06 7.08
CA GLY A 400 16.14 -12.71 8.41
C GLY A 400 16.91 -11.38 8.45
N LYS A 401 17.02 -10.67 7.35
CA LYS A 401 17.72 -9.38 7.24
C LYS A 401 16.73 -8.23 7.19
N ARG A 402 17.13 -7.05 7.65
CA ARG A 402 16.39 -5.80 7.43
C ARG A 402 16.82 -5.17 6.12
N THR A 403 15.86 -4.64 5.35
CA THR A 403 16.21 -3.86 4.17
C THR A 403 16.92 -2.56 4.56
N LYS A 404 17.81 -2.11 3.68
CA LYS A 404 18.51 -0.83 3.81
C LYS A 404 18.03 0.20 2.80
N TYR A 405 17.01 -0.14 2.00
CA TYR A 405 16.40 0.71 0.97
C TYR A 405 17.42 1.27 -0.04
N PHE A 406 18.34 0.43 -0.52
CA PHE A 406 19.31 0.80 -1.54
C PHE A 406 18.78 0.55 -2.94
N LEU A 407 19.27 1.33 -3.90
CA LEU A 407 19.06 1.07 -5.32
C LEU A 407 19.95 -0.13 -5.75
N LYS A 408 19.41 -1.33 -5.65
CA LYS A 408 20.14 -2.59 -5.96
C LYS A 408 20.40 -2.74 -7.46
N HIS A 409 19.45 -2.30 -8.26
CA HIS A 409 19.49 -2.35 -9.71
C HIS A 409 19.04 -0.99 -10.24
N PRO A 410 19.93 -0.23 -10.92
CA PRO A 410 19.51 0.97 -11.62
C PRO A 410 18.46 0.62 -12.69
N PRO A 411 17.54 1.55 -13.00
CA PRO A 411 16.65 1.43 -14.15
C PRO A 411 17.44 1.10 -15.42
N ASP A 412 16.90 0.19 -16.25
CA ASP A 412 17.55 -0.29 -17.48
C ASP A 412 16.59 -0.11 -18.65
N ASP A 413 17.10 0.32 -19.80
CA ASP A 413 16.35 0.52 -21.05
C ASP A 413 15.61 -0.72 -21.52
N ARG A 414 16.13 -1.91 -21.24
CA ARG A 414 15.48 -3.18 -21.57
C ARG A 414 14.12 -3.37 -20.91
N HIS A 415 13.86 -2.71 -19.78
CA HIS A 415 12.60 -2.79 -19.08
C HIS A 415 11.49 -1.92 -19.65
N PHE A 416 11.81 -1.05 -20.62
CA PHE A 416 10.77 -0.28 -21.33
C PHE A 416 10.13 -1.06 -22.48
N GLU A 417 10.91 -1.97 -23.12
CA GLU A 417 10.47 -2.73 -24.30
C GLU A 417 9.83 -4.06 -23.92
N ASP A 418 10.27 -4.62 -22.82
CA ASP A 418 9.86 -5.95 -22.35
C ASP A 418 9.35 -5.85 -20.91
N LEU A 419 8.11 -5.40 -20.76
CA LEU A 419 7.30 -5.74 -19.59
C LEU A 419 6.90 -7.22 -19.69
N GLY A 420 7.79 -8.06 -20.28
CA GLY A 420 7.68 -9.50 -20.32
C GLY A 420 7.55 -10.02 -18.90
N VAL A 421 6.33 -10.01 -18.45
CA VAL A 421 5.93 -10.63 -17.20
C VAL A 421 6.15 -12.11 -17.42
N ASP A 422 7.18 -12.67 -16.79
CA ASP A 422 7.35 -14.11 -16.70
C ASP A 422 6.05 -14.71 -16.22
N ASP A 423 5.29 -15.32 -17.14
CA ASP A 423 3.98 -15.93 -16.86
C ASP A 423 4.11 -17.20 -16.01
N GLY A 424 5.34 -17.51 -15.58
CA GLY A 424 5.63 -18.70 -14.78
C GLY A 424 5.55 -20.01 -15.58
N THR A 425 5.36 -19.93 -16.91
CA THR A 425 5.26 -21.12 -17.78
C THR A 425 6.56 -21.46 -18.46
N ALA A 426 7.53 -20.54 -18.56
CA ALA A 426 8.86 -20.81 -19.09
C ALA A 426 9.75 -21.42 -18.00
N GLY A 427 9.96 -22.72 -18.06
CA GLY A 427 11.00 -23.41 -17.31
C GLY A 427 12.39 -22.89 -17.74
N GLY A 428 12.83 -21.77 -17.17
CA GLY A 428 14.13 -21.19 -17.41
C GLY A 428 15.23 -22.06 -16.81
N ALA A 429 15.99 -22.75 -17.65
CA ALA A 429 17.24 -23.36 -17.31
C ALA A 429 18.24 -22.29 -16.86
N GLY A 430 18.54 -22.23 -15.55
CA GLY A 430 19.51 -21.31 -14.98
C GLY A 430 19.27 -21.00 -13.50
N GLY A 431 18.85 -22.00 -12.69
CA GLY A 431 18.80 -21.86 -11.23
C GLY A 431 20.21 -21.96 -10.64
N PRO A 432 20.52 -21.14 -9.60
CA PRO A 432 21.74 -21.36 -8.81
C PRO A 432 21.66 -22.73 -8.10
N PRO A 433 22.82 -23.32 -7.72
CA PRO A 433 22.89 -24.70 -7.30
C PRO A 433 22.01 -24.96 -6.08
N ASN A 434 21.29 -26.04 -6.18
CA ASN A 434 20.49 -26.80 -5.26
C ASN A 434 20.83 -26.58 -3.77
N GLN A 435 20.23 -25.58 -3.14
CA GLN A 435 20.06 -25.64 -1.69
C GLN A 435 18.84 -26.53 -1.44
N LYS A 436 19.14 -27.76 -0.98
CA LYS A 436 18.15 -28.71 -0.50
C LYS A 436 17.10 -27.95 0.34
N GLY A 437 15.89 -27.86 -0.21
CA GLY A 437 14.76 -27.30 0.48
C GLY A 437 14.53 -28.06 1.78
N ARG A 438 14.93 -27.47 2.89
CA ARG A 438 14.30 -27.82 4.17
C ARG A 438 12.87 -27.32 4.07
N GLY A 439 11.98 -28.24 3.77
CA GLY A 439 10.57 -28.03 3.85
C GLY A 439 10.25 -27.33 5.16
N ILE A 440 9.68 -26.15 5.09
CA ILE A 440 9.08 -25.48 6.25
C ILE A 440 7.75 -26.21 6.47
N THR A 441 7.85 -27.46 6.91
CA THR A 441 6.74 -28.22 7.48
C THR A 441 6.36 -27.56 8.80
N GLY A 442 5.08 -27.42 9.09
CA GLY A 442 4.36 -27.08 10.32
C GLY A 442 5.05 -26.37 11.51
N ASN A 443 6.37 -26.42 11.59
CA ASN A 443 7.16 -25.88 12.68
C ASN A 443 7.41 -24.36 12.63
N ALA A 444 7.20 -23.69 11.48
CA ALA A 444 7.40 -22.24 11.40
C ALA A 444 6.36 -21.48 12.24
N LEU A 445 5.16 -22.03 12.38
CA LEU A 445 4.11 -21.47 13.22
C LEU A 445 4.45 -21.65 14.71
N PHE A 446 5.12 -22.76 15.06
CA PHE A 446 5.55 -23.07 16.43
C PHE A 446 6.75 -22.21 16.90
N LEU A 447 7.63 -21.82 15.97
CA LEU A 447 8.75 -20.90 16.23
C LEU A 447 8.31 -19.44 16.44
N MET A 448 7.07 -19.08 16.05
CA MET A 448 6.49 -17.77 16.31
C MET A 448 6.07 -17.57 17.77
N CYS A 449 5.89 -18.64 18.54
CA CYS A 449 5.48 -18.58 19.95
C CYS A 449 6.68 -18.82 20.86
N GLY A 450 7.27 -17.75 21.39
CA GLY A 450 8.30 -17.84 22.46
C GLY A 450 7.72 -18.48 23.73
N LYS A 451 8.50 -19.30 24.39
CA LYS A 451 8.16 -19.93 25.68
C LYS A 451 7.80 -18.86 26.72
N GLY A 452 6.56 -18.85 27.16
CA GLY A 452 6.18 -18.11 28.37
C GLY A 452 4.88 -17.28 28.33
N LYS A 453 4.34 -16.90 27.16
CA LYS A 453 3.04 -16.23 27.06
C LYS A 453 2.15 -16.88 25.96
N GLY A 454 2.39 -18.16 25.71
CA GLY A 454 1.95 -18.86 24.50
C GLY A 454 0.56 -19.47 24.52
N MET A 455 -0.14 -19.56 25.67
CA MET A 455 -1.37 -20.35 25.72
C MET A 455 -2.51 -19.72 24.92
N HIS A 456 -2.62 -18.40 24.90
CA HIS A 456 -3.67 -17.71 24.11
C HIS A 456 -3.34 -17.67 22.62
N VAL A 457 -2.05 -17.52 22.26
CA VAL A 457 -1.59 -17.55 20.88
C VAL A 457 -1.61 -18.98 20.34
N ALA A 458 -1.22 -19.97 21.15
CA ALA A 458 -1.32 -21.38 20.76
C ALA A 458 -2.79 -21.82 20.60
N MET A 459 -3.69 -21.34 21.44
CA MET A 459 -5.13 -21.62 21.31
C MET A 459 -5.73 -20.95 20.07
N PHE A 460 -5.32 -19.71 19.76
CA PHE A 460 -5.72 -19.01 18.54
C PHE A 460 -5.18 -19.70 17.29
N VAL A 461 -3.89 -20.05 17.27
CA VAL A 461 -3.25 -20.77 16.16
C VAL A 461 -3.83 -22.18 16.01
N LEU A 462 -4.16 -22.87 17.10
CA LEU A 462 -4.86 -24.16 17.08
C LEU A 462 -6.30 -24.00 16.56
N LEU A 463 -7.02 -22.96 16.95
CA LEU A 463 -8.39 -22.70 16.47
C LEU A 463 -8.40 -22.35 14.97
N VAL A 464 -7.48 -21.50 14.52
CA VAL A 464 -7.29 -21.18 13.09
C VAL A 464 -6.78 -22.40 12.33
N GLY A 465 -5.86 -23.16 12.88
CA GLY A 465 -5.36 -24.40 12.29
C GLY A 465 -6.38 -25.52 12.27
N LEU A 466 -7.26 -25.62 13.27
CA LEU A 466 -8.37 -26.58 13.31
C LEU A 466 -9.48 -26.18 12.33
N LEU A 467 -9.83 -24.91 12.27
CA LEU A 467 -10.77 -24.39 11.28
C LEU A 467 -10.23 -24.58 9.86
N TRP A 468 -8.93 -24.36 9.64
CA TRP A 468 -8.26 -24.63 8.37
C TRP A 468 -8.22 -26.13 8.03
N LYS A 469 -7.91 -27.02 8.98
CA LYS A 469 -7.92 -28.47 8.77
C LYS A 469 -9.32 -29.01 8.55
N MET A 470 -10.32 -28.55 9.29
CA MET A 470 -11.72 -28.89 9.05
C MET A 470 -12.16 -28.49 7.64
N TRP A 471 -11.76 -27.32 7.19
CA TRP A 471 -12.11 -26.82 5.86
C TRP A 471 -11.38 -27.56 4.73
N ALA A 472 -10.09 -27.81 4.90
CA ALA A 472 -9.32 -28.64 3.97
C ALA A 472 -9.88 -30.07 3.86
N TRP A 473 -10.42 -30.62 4.96
CA TRP A 473 -11.08 -31.93 4.96
C TRP A 473 -12.46 -31.92 4.31
N VAL A 474 -13.20 -30.83 4.37
CA VAL A 474 -14.50 -30.65 3.65
C VAL A 474 -14.29 -30.47 2.14
N LEU A 475 -13.09 -30.05 1.69
CA LEU A 475 -12.77 -29.81 0.28
C LEU A 475 -11.93 -30.94 -0.37
N SER A 476 -11.45 -31.91 0.42
CA SER A 476 -10.85 -33.15 -0.07
C SER A 476 -11.91 -34.24 -0.29
#